data_781e744ebfed7fa1e75775ed3e70761b
#
_entry.id   781e744ebfed7fa1e75775ed3e70761b
#
_cell.length_a   1.000
_cell.length_b   1.000
_cell.length_c   1.000
_cell.angle_alpha   90.00
_cell.angle_beta   90.00
_cell.angle_gamma   90.00
#
_symmetry.space_group_name_H-M   'P 1'
#
loop_
_entity.id
_entity.type
_entity.pdbx_description
1 polymer ?
#
loop_
_entity_poly.entity_id
_entity_poly.type
_entity_poly.pdbx_seq_one_letter_code
_entity_poly.pdbx_strand_id
1 'polypeptide(L)'
;MNITITEVHPSEISHTVDFVMRARAGIFPLLDTVTVPPDLAGFEQVYLDGEDGKFLIARCEGQIIAAVGYLPYDHRFPQFDYRGRRTVEIVRLFVTPQFRGDGLASRLCQALWAHAEAGGIEVLYLHTHPFLPGAIRFWEKQGFAVTDVESDPVWNTTHMERVL
;
A
#
# COMPACT_ATOMS: atom_id res chain seq x y z
N MET A 1 -4.28 23.89 5.52
CA MET A 1 -3.85 23.36 4.21
C MET A 1 -4.93 22.44 3.66
N ASN A 2 -5.21 22.57 2.40
CA ASN A 2 -6.26 21.79 1.76
C ASN A 2 -5.66 20.50 1.16
N ILE A 3 -6.02 19.35 1.73
CA ILE A 3 -5.55 18.05 1.26
C ILE A 3 -6.71 17.32 0.61
N THR A 4 -6.53 16.85 -0.62
CA THR A 4 -7.52 16.07 -1.34
C THR A 4 -7.01 14.65 -1.57
N ILE A 5 -7.91 13.67 -1.44
CA ILE A 5 -7.63 12.26 -1.67
C ILE A 5 -8.44 11.82 -2.89
N THR A 6 -7.76 11.30 -3.91
CA THR A 6 -8.41 10.90 -5.17
C THR A 6 -7.81 9.62 -5.71
N GLU A 7 -8.55 8.96 -6.60
CA GLU A 7 -7.98 7.91 -7.45
C GLU A 7 -7.00 8.54 -8.46
N VAL A 8 -6.10 7.72 -8.98
CA VAL A 8 -5.12 8.18 -9.97
C VAL A 8 -5.76 8.20 -11.36
N HIS A 9 -5.75 9.36 -12.00
CA HIS A 9 -6.16 9.47 -13.40
C HIS A 9 -5.01 9.00 -14.31
N PRO A 10 -5.29 8.41 -15.49
CA PRO A 10 -4.23 7.94 -16.39
C PRO A 10 -3.16 9.00 -16.71
N SER A 11 -3.54 10.28 -16.81
CA SER A 11 -2.58 11.37 -17.04
C SER A 11 -1.65 11.64 -15.87
N GLU A 12 -1.92 11.05 -14.69
CA GLU A 12 -1.15 11.27 -13.46
C GLU A 12 -0.23 10.11 -13.12
N ILE A 13 -0.24 9.05 -13.93
CA ILE A 13 0.52 7.82 -13.64
C ILE A 13 2.01 8.11 -13.48
N SER A 14 2.62 8.84 -14.40
CA SER A 14 4.06 9.09 -14.34
C SER A 14 4.46 9.86 -13.08
N HIS A 15 3.70 10.86 -12.69
CA HIS A 15 3.95 11.62 -11.45
C HIS A 15 3.77 10.74 -10.21
N THR A 16 2.78 9.88 -10.22
CA THR A 16 2.51 8.94 -9.12
C THR A 16 3.66 7.94 -8.97
N VAL A 17 4.09 7.34 -10.09
CA VAL A 17 5.22 6.40 -10.07
C VAL A 17 6.50 7.09 -9.60
N ASP A 18 6.78 8.30 -10.07
CA ASP A 18 7.94 9.07 -9.60
C ASP A 18 7.89 9.32 -8.10
N PHE A 19 6.73 9.68 -7.56
CA PHE A 19 6.55 9.87 -6.13
C PHE A 19 6.86 8.58 -5.36
N VAL A 20 6.29 7.46 -5.78
CA VAL A 20 6.48 6.17 -5.11
C VAL A 20 7.95 5.74 -5.18
N MET A 21 8.59 5.87 -6.32
CA MET A 21 10.00 5.50 -6.48
C MET A 21 10.91 6.32 -5.56
N ARG A 22 10.67 7.61 -5.43
CA ARG A 22 11.45 8.48 -4.52
C ARG A 22 11.21 8.12 -3.06
N ALA A 23 9.95 7.88 -2.68
CA ALA A 23 9.60 7.50 -1.32
C ALA A 23 10.23 6.15 -0.94
N ARG A 24 10.16 5.18 -1.84
CA ARG A 24 10.74 3.85 -1.67
C ARG A 24 12.26 3.93 -1.48
N ALA A 25 12.93 4.73 -2.27
CA ALA A 25 14.39 4.90 -2.17
C ALA A 25 14.81 5.47 -0.82
N GLY A 26 14.00 6.37 -0.25
CA GLY A 26 14.27 6.96 1.06
C GLY A 26 14.12 5.97 2.22
N ILE A 27 13.24 4.98 2.09
CA ILE A 27 12.96 4.00 3.15
C ILE A 27 13.84 2.75 3.00
N PHE A 28 14.11 2.33 1.77
CA PHE A 28 14.85 1.11 1.47
C PHE A 28 16.10 1.45 0.63
N PRO A 29 17.13 2.11 1.23
CA PRO A 29 18.31 2.54 0.45
C PRO A 29 19.14 1.40 -0.10
N LEU A 30 18.99 0.18 0.44
CA LEU A 30 19.69 -1.02 -0.05
C LEU A 30 19.01 -1.67 -1.26
N LEU A 31 17.79 -1.26 -1.59
CA LEU A 31 17.10 -1.79 -2.75
C LEU A 31 17.53 -1.07 -4.03
N ASP A 32 17.40 -1.78 -5.16
CA ASP A 32 17.61 -1.19 -6.48
C ASP A 32 16.62 -0.04 -6.68
N THR A 33 17.14 1.18 -6.89
CA THR A 33 16.32 2.38 -7.08
C THR A 33 16.19 2.78 -8.55
N VAL A 34 16.82 2.02 -9.46
CA VAL A 34 16.83 2.32 -10.89
C VAL A 34 15.75 1.52 -11.63
N THR A 35 15.63 0.23 -11.31
CA THR A 35 14.66 -0.65 -11.95
C THR A 35 13.26 -0.39 -11.37
N VAL A 36 12.31 -0.10 -12.24
CA VAL A 36 10.92 0.10 -11.83
C VAL A 36 10.27 -1.26 -11.55
N PRO A 37 9.73 -1.48 -10.34
CA PRO A 37 9.03 -2.74 -10.04
C PRO A 37 7.89 -3.02 -11.02
N PRO A 38 7.56 -4.31 -11.25
CA PRO A 38 6.54 -4.69 -12.25
C PRO A 38 5.18 -4.03 -12.05
N ASP A 39 4.72 -3.88 -10.81
CA ASP A 39 3.43 -3.26 -10.53
C ASP A 39 3.41 -1.78 -10.90
N LEU A 40 4.52 -1.08 -10.75
CA LEU A 40 4.63 0.32 -11.13
C LEU A 40 4.86 0.48 -12.64
N ALA A 41 5.60 -0.44 -13.26
CA ALA A 41 5.80 -0.44 -14.70
C ALA A 41 4.49 -0.70 -15.45
N GLY A 42 3.62 -1.57 -14.93
CA GLY A 42 2.30 -1.86 -15.47
C GLY A 42 1.18 -1.18 -14.70
N PHE A 43 1.39 0.02 -14.21
CA PHE A 43 0.49 0.70 -13.27
C PHE A 43 -0.97 0.73 -13.73
N GLU A 44 -1.22 1.10 -14.97
CA GLU A 44 -2.59 1.20 -15.47
C GLU A 44 -3.31 -0.15 -15.42
N GLN A 45 -2.65 -1.21 -15.87
CA GLN A 45 -3.23 -2.55 -15.89
C GLN A 45 -3.45 -3.08 -14.48
N VAL A 46 -2.50 -2.83 -13.58
CA VAL A 46 -2.54 -3.37 -12.20
C VAL A 46 -3.55 -2.62 -11.34
N TYR A 47 -3.53 -1.30 -11.39
CA TYR A 47 -4.27 -0.48 -10.42
C TYR A 47 -5.50 0.22 -10.97
N LEU A 48 -5.61 0.41 -12.29
CA LEU A 48 -6.73 1.15 -12.87
C LEU A 48 -7.71 0.26 -13.64
N ASP A 49 -7.21 -0.71 -14.38
CA ASP A 49 -8.05 -1.54 -15.26
C ASP A 49 -8.66 -2.76 -14.55
N GLY A 50 -8.00 -3.27 -13.50
CA GLY A 50 -8.43 -4.49 -12.82
C GLY A 50 -9.49 -4.23 -11.74
N GLU A 51 -10.40 -5.19 -11.56
CA GLU A 51 -11.42 -5.10 -10.51
C GLU A 51 -10.82 -5.17 -9.10
N ASP A 52 -9.70 -5.86 -8.96
CA ASP A 52 -9.03 -6.07 -7.67
C ASP A 52 -7.79 -5.19 -7.53
N GLY A 53 -7.74 -4.10 -8.26
CA GLY A 53 -6.69 -3.09 -8.16
C GLY A 53 -7.27 -1.72 -7.87
N LYS A 54 -6.56 -0.93 -7.06
CA LYS A 54 -6.94 0.44 -6.73
C LYS A 54 -5.71 1.19 -6.23
N PHE A 55 -5.61 2.46 -6.58
CA PHE A 55 -4.52 3.31 -6.08
C PHE A 55 -5.05 4.70 -5.77
N LEU A 56 -4.77 5.17 -4.55
CA LEU A 56 -5.16 6.49 -4.11
C LEU A 56 -3.94 7.35 -3.86
N ILE A 57 -4.08 8.64 -4.15
CA ILE A 57 -3.07 9.65 -3.86
C ILE A 57 -3.71 10.79 -3.08
N ALA A 58 -2.91 11.42 -2.22
CA ALA A 58 -3.27 12.65 -1.55
C ALA A 58 -2.46 13.79 -2.14
N ARG A 59 -3.11 14.94 -2.35
CA ARG A 59 -2.46 16.14 -2.88
C ARG A 59 -2.64 17.31 -1.92
N CYS A 60 -1.61 18.12 -1.87
CA CYS A 60 -1.65 19.42 -1.20
C CYS A 60 -1.03 20.45 -2.14
N GLU A 61 -1.79 21.50 -2.46
CA GLU A 61 -1.32 22.56 -3.37
C GLU A 61 -0.79 22.00 -4.70
N GLY A 62 -1.50 21.04 -5.26
CA GLY A 62 -1.16 20.43 -6.56
C GLY A 62 -0.06 19.38 -6.52
N GLN A 63 0.58 19.15 -5.38
CA GLN A 63 1.66 18.17 -5.25
C GLN A 63 1.18 16.90 -4.57
N ILE A 64 1.65 15.75 -5.06
CA ILE A 64 1.39 14.46 -4.43
C ILE A 64 2.22 14.38 -3.14
N ILE A 65 1.56 14.12 -2.03
CA ILE A 65 2.18 14.05 -0.70
C ILE A 65 2.04 12.69 -0.03
N ALA A 66 1.17 11.84 -0.54
CA ALA A 66 0.96 10.49 0.01
C ALA A 66 0.33 9.59 -1.02
N ALA A 67 0.49 8.28 -0.82
CA ALA A 67 -0.04 7.26 -1.73
C ALA A 67 -0.32 5.98 -0.95
N VAL A 68 -1.25 5.18 -1.44
CA VAL A 68 -1.48 3.80 -1.01
C VAL A 68 -2.26 3.07 -2.11
N GLY A 69 -2.02 1.78 -2.25
CA GLY A 69 -2.77 0.99 -3.21
C GLY A 69 -3.02 -0.43 -2.74
N TYR A 70 -3.85 -1.14 -3.50
CA TYR A 70 -3.94 -2.58 -3.38
C TYR A 70 -3.97 -3.22 -4.76
N LEU A 71 -3.51 -4.45 -4.83
CA LEU A 71 -3.51 -5.28 -6.03
C LEU A 71 -3.93 -6.71 -5.65
N PRO A 72 -4.28 -7.56 -6.62
CA PRO A 72 -4.66 -8.93 -6.30
C PRO A 72 -3.55 -9.65 -5.55
N TYR A 73 -3.90 -10.38 -4.49
CA TYR A 73 -2.95 -11.23 -3.80
C TYR A 73 -2.57 -12.40 -4.71
N ASP A 74 -1.26 -12.64 -4.89
CA ASP A 74 -0.76 -13.57 -5.90
C ASP A 74 -0.46 -14.98 -5.38
N HIS A 75 -0.79 -15.26 -4.11
CA HIS A 75 -0.60 -16.58 -3.48
C HIS A 75 0.85 -17.07 -3.43
N ARG A 76 1.81 -16.14 -3.39
CA ARG A 76 3.24 -16.50 -3.38
C ARG A 76 3.73 -17.04 -2.03
N PHE A 77 2.97 -16.85 -0.95
CA PHE A 77 3.34 -17.31 0.38
C PHE A 77 2.60 -18.62 0.71
N PRO A 78 3.33 -19.77 0.77
CA PRO A 78 2.68 -21.07 0.94
C PRO A 78 2.00 -21.26 2.30
N GLN A 79 2.37 -20.48 3.32
CA GLN A 79 1.78 -20.56 4.65
C GLN A 79 0.35 -20.00 4.71
N PHE A 80 -0.10 -19.29 3.67
CA PHE A 80 -1.44 -18.69 3.64
C PHE A 80 -2.27 -19.31 2.53
N ASP A 81 -3.54 -19.59 2.84
CA ASP A 81 -4.50 -20.08 1.86
C ASP A 81 -5.74 -19.17 1.84
N TYR A 82 -5.78 -18.30 0.86
CA TYR A 82 -6.91 -17.39 0.66
C TYR A 82 -7.78 -17.79 -0.55
N ARG A 83 -7.60 -19.01 -1.07
CA ARG A 83 -8.36 -19.48 -2.23
C ARG A 83 -9.86 -19.51 -1.89
N GLY A 84 -10.68 -19.07 -2.84
CA GLY A 84 -12.11 -18.94 -2.65
C GLY A 84 -12.55 -17.64 -1.98
N ARG A 85 -11.61 -16.79 -1.55
CA ARG A 85 -11.93 -15.46 -1.01
C ARG A 85 -11.21 -14.39 -1.83
N ARG A 86 -11.95 -13.33 -2.18
CA ARG A 86 -11.33 -12.21 -2.91
C ARG A 86 -10.38 -11.47 -1.98
N THR A 87 -9.09 -11.67 -2.21
CA THR A 87 -8.02 -11.15 -1.35
C THR A 87 -7.14 -10.19 -2.14
N VAL A 88 -6.87 -9.04 -1.56
CA VAL A 88 -5.93 -8.06 -2.14
C VAL A 88 -4.78 -7.80 -1.17
N GLU A 89 -3.66 -7.39 -1.74
CA GLU A 89 -2.49 -7.01 -0.96
C GLU A 89 -2.38 -5.48 -0.92
N ILE A 90 -2.26 -4.95 0.29
CA ILE A 90 -2.06 -3.51 0.51
C ILE A 90 -0.59 -3.20 0.31
N VAL A 91 -0.30 -2.21 -0.53
CA VAL A 91 1.06 -1.88 -0.94
C VAL A 91 1.26 -0.37 -1.03
N ARG A 92 2.51 0.03 -1.02
CA ARG A 92 2.94 1.40 -1.40
C ARG A 92 2.34 2.50 -0.54
N LEU A 93 2.12 2.26 0.76
CA LEU A 93 1.75 3.35 1.67
C LEU A 93 2.98 4.19 1.96
N PHE A 94 2.96 5.41 1.44
CA PHE A 94 4.01 6.39 1.69
C PHE A 94 3.39 7.75 2.00
N VAL A 95 3.96 8.45 2.99
CA VAL A 95 3.56 9.82 3.33
C VAL A 95 4.84 10.66 3.40
N THR A 96 4.84 11.77 2.69
CA THR A 96 5.95 12.72 2.74
C THR A 96 6.23 13.14 4.19
N PRO A 97 7.49 13.16 4.66
CA PRO A 97 7.80 13.40 6.06
C PRO A 97 7.14 14.64 6.67
N GLN A 98 7.03 15.72 5.92
CA GLN A 98 6.42 16.98 6.40
C GLN A 98 4.93 16.82 6.73
N PHE A 99 4.27 15.81 6.21
CA PHE A 99 2.83 15.58 6.41
C PHE A 99 2.54 14.39 7.33
N ARG A 100 3.55 13.83 7.98
CA ARG A 100 3.38 12.77 8.96
C ARG A 100 2.93 13.32 10.30
N GLY A 101 2.22 12.49 11.08
CA GLY A 101 1.79 12.83 12.44
C GLY A 101 0.42 13.47 12.55
N ASP A 102 -0.24 13.79 11.44
CA ASP A 102 -1.54 14.47 11.41
C ASP A 102 -2.69 13.54 10.97
N GLY A 103 -2.47 12.24 10.96
CA GLY A 103 -3.53 11.27 10.63
C GLY A 103 -3.79 11.08 9.13
N LEU A 104 -2.95 11.62 8.25
CA LEU A 104 -3.15 11.49 6.81
C LEU A 104 -3.11 10.04 6.35
N ALA A 105 -2.15 9.24 6.85
CA ALA A 105 -2.07 7.82 6.49
C ALA A 105 -3.36 7.09 6.84
N SER A 106 -3.93 7.33 8.02
CA SER A 106 -5.20 6.73 8.43
C SER A 106 -6.35 7.16 7.52
N ARG A 107 -6.45 8.45 7.19
CA ARG A 107 -7.49 8.96 6.30
C ARG A 107 -7.40 8.32 4.91
N LEU A 108 -6.18 8.21 4.39
CA LEU A 108 -5.92 7.62 3.08
C LEU A 108 -6.29 6.13 3.07
N CYS A 109 -5.89 5.39 4.10
CA CYS A 109 -6.23 3.98 4.23
C CYS A 109 -7.74 3.76 4.40
N GLN A 110 -8.41 4.58 5.20
CA GLN A 110 -9.86 4.47 5.36
C GLN A 110 -10.60 4.69 4.04
N ALA A 111 -10.15 5.63 3.22
CA ALA A 111 -10.70 5.82 1.88
C ALA A 111 -10.47 4.57 1.01
N LEU A 112 -9.30 3.96 1.12
CA LEU A 112 -9.00 2.72 0.38
C LEU A 112 -9.87 1.56 0.85
N TRP A 113 -10.09 1.42 2.18
CA TRP A 113 -10.97 0.39 2.73
C TRP A 113 -12.41 0.53 2.21
N ALA A 114 -12.89 1.74 2.08
CA ALA A 114 -14.22 1.99 1.53
C ALA A 114 -14.33 1.49 0.08
N HIS A 115 -13.30 1.71 -0.74
CA HIS A 115 -13.25 1.17 -2.11
C HIS A 115 -13.23 -0.38 -2.10
N ALA A 116 -12.45 -0.97 -1.23
CA ALA A 116 -12.35 -2.42 -1.12
C ALA A 116 -13.70 -3.04 -0.74
N GLU A 117 -14.37 -2.49 0.27
CA GLU A 117 -15.68 -2.95 0.71
C GLU A 117 -16.73 -2.82 -0.41
N ALA A 118 -16.78 -1.67 -1.07
CA ALA A 118 -17.70 -1.43 -2.17
C ALA A 118 -17.44 -2.37 -3.34
N GLY A 119 -16.20 -2.76 -3.57
CA GLY A 119 -15.80 -3.69 -4.63
C GLY A 119 -15.99 -5.17 -4.30
N GLY A 120 -16.45 -5.50 -3.10
CA GLY A 120 -16.66 -6.89 -2.71
C GLY A 120 -15.40 -7.64 -2.31
N ILE A 121 -14.33 -6.94 -1.98
CA ILE A 121 -13.11 -7.55 -1.45
C ILE A 121 -13.38 -8.13 -0.08
N GLU A 122 -12.89 -9.34 0.20
CA GLU A 122 -13.19 -10.08 1.43
C GLU A 122 -12.05 -10.05 2.43
N VAL A 123 -10.79 -10.05 1.95
CA VAL A 123 -9.61 -10.07 2.81
C VAL A 123 -8.60 -9.05 2.33
N LEU A 124 -8.06 -8.29 3.28
CA LEU A 124 -6.93 -7.40 3.05
C LEU A 124 -5.70 -8.05 3.66
N TYR A 125 -4.67 -8.24 2.87
CA TYR A 125 -3.39 -8.80 3.28
C TYR A 125 -2.30 -7.74 3.13
N LEU A 126 -1.31 -7.74 4.02
CA LEU A 126 -0.08 -6.96 3.85
C LEU A 126 1.08 -7.65 4.55
N HIS A 127 2.29 -7.23 4.20
CA HIS A 127 3.47 -7.54 4.99
C HIS A 127 4.26 -6.26 5.28
N THR A 128 4.89 -6.24 6.42
CA THR A 128 5.71 -5.12 6.87
C THR A 128 6.92 -5.65 7.62
N HIS A 129 7.72 -4.75 8.17
CA HIS A 129 8.98 -5.10 8.84
C HIS A 129 9.12 -4.35 10.16
N PRO A 130 9.62 -5.01 11.23
CA PRO A 130 9.81 -4.36 12.52
C PRO A 130 10.75 -3.16 12.50
N PHE A 131 11.69 -3.10 11.55
CA PHE A 131 12.61 -1.97 11.46
C PHE A 131 11.96 -0.67 10.96
N LEU A 132 10.72 -0.74 10.44
CA LEU A 132 9.95 0.45 10.07
C LEU A 132 9.24 0.97 11.33
N PRO A 133 9.67 2.14 11.89
CA PRO A 133 9.14 2.59 13.18
C PRO A 133 7.63 2.76 13.16
N GLY A 134 6.96 2.12 14.12
CA GLY A 134 5.52 2.26 14.30
C GLY A 134 4.63 1.58 13.27
N ALA A 135 5.21 0.89 12.27
CA ALA A 135 4.42 0.31 11.19
C ALA A 135 3.44 -0.77 11.67
N ILE A 136 3.91 -1.74 12.45
CA ILE A 136 3.04 -2.82 12.94
C ILE A 136 1.91 -2.25 13.78
N ARG A 137 2.20 -1.32 14.69
CA ARG A 137 1.18 -0.69 15.53
C ARG A 137 0.17 0.10 14.69
N PHE A 138 0.64 0.79 13.65
CA PHE A 138 -0.25 1.51 12.74
C PHE A 138 -1.26 0.55 12.11
N TRP A 139 -0.79 -0.58 11.57
CA TRP A 139 -1.66 -1.54 10.93
C TRP A 139 -2.61 -2.21 11.92
N GLU A 140 -2.15 -2.49 13.14
CA GLU A 140 -3.03 -3.00 14.19
C GLU A 140 -4.17 -2.03 14.48
N LYS A 141 -3.90 -0.74 14.52
CA LYS A 141 -4.93 0.29 14.68
C LYS A 141 -5.89 0.36 13.49
N GLN A 142 -5.45 -0.08 12.32
CA GLN A 142 -6.31 -0.18 11.14
C GLN A 142 -7.13 -1.47 11.13
N GLY A 143 -7.05 -2.28 12.16
CA GLY A 143 -7.82 -3.51 12.28
C GLY A 143 -7.13 -4.76 11.76
N PHE A 144 -5.84 -4.68 11.45
CA PHE A 144 -5.06 -5.84 11.00
C PHE A 144 -4.52 -6.62 12.20
N ALA A 145 -4.43 -7.94 12.05
CA ALA A 145 -3.81 -8.84 13.01
C ALA A 145 -2.61 -9.54 12.39
N VAL A 146 -1.57 -9.75 13.20
CA VAL A 146 -0.39 -10.51 12.77
C VAL A 146 -0.77 -11.98 12.57
N THR A 147 -0.46 -12.53 11.41
CA THR A 147 -0.75 -13.92 11.07
C THR A 147 0.50 -14.80 11.04
N ASP A 148 1.66 -14.22 10.74
CA ASP A 148 2.93 -14.93 10.73
C ASP A 148 4.09 -13.94 10.77
N VAL A 149 5.20 -14.35 11.40
CA VAL A 149 6.45 -13.59 11.40
C VAL A 149 7.55 -14.51 10.91
N GLU A 150 8.20 -14.15 9.82
CA GLU A 150 9.31 -14.93 9.29
C GLU A 150 10.58 -14.71 10.12
N SER A 151 11.35 -15.78 10.29
CA SER A 151 12.53 -15.76 11.16
C SER A 151 13.79 -15.23 10.49
N ASP A 152 13.67 -14.57 9.33
CA ASP A 152 14.80 -13.94 8.65
C ASP A 152 15.41 -12.86 9.56
N PRO A 153 16.70 -12.94 9.93
CA PRO A 153 17.29 -12.01 10.90
C PRO A 153 17.41 -10.57 10.39
N VAL A 154 17.34 -10.37 9.08
CA VAL A 154 17.46 -9.03 8.48
C VAL A 154 16.08 -8.36 8.36
N TRP A 155 15.09 -9.08 7.85
CA TRP A 155 13.80 -8.51 7.49
C TRP A 155 12.71 -8.76 8.53
N ASN A 156 12.69 -9.94 9.17
CA ASN A 156 11.62 -10.38 10.07
C ASN A 156 10.26 -10.05 9.50
N THR A 157 10.03 -10.42 8.25
CA THR A 157 8.80 -10.08 7.53
C THR A 157 7.59 -10.46 8.34
N THR A 158 6.76 -9.48 8.66
CA THR A 158 5.57 -9.64 9.48
C THR A 158 4.35 -9.57 8.57
N HIS A 159 3.62 -10.68 8.50
CA HIS A 159 2.41 -10.79 7.69
C HIS A 159 1.20 -10.45 8.52
N MET A 160 0.30 -9.67 7.95
CA MET A 160 -0.90 -9.22 8.65
C MET A 160 -2.12 -9.33 7.74
N GLU A 161 -3.30 -9.52 8.34
CA GLU A 161 -4.54 -9.56 7.58
C GLU A 161 -5.66 -8.85 8.31
N ARG A 162 -6.64 -8.38 7.53
CA ARG A 162 -7.92 -7.90 8.02
C ARG A 162 -9.01 -8.51 7.16
N VAL A 163 -9.95 -9.22 7.80
CA VAL A 163 -11.13 -9.76 7.14
C VAL A 163 -12.23 -8.71 7.17
N LEU A 164 -12.76 -8.38 6.00
CA LEU A 164 -13.82 -7.38 5.86
C LEU A 164 -15.22 -7.96 6.14
#